data_98bdf62a1be54a4bd10f8f925209818b
#
_entry.id   98bdf62a1be54a4bd10f8f925209818b
#
_cell.length_a   1.000
_cell.length_b   1.000
_cell.length_c   1.000
_cell.angle_alpha   90.00
_cell.angle_beta   90.00
_cell.angle_gamma   90.00
#
_symmetry.space_group_name_H-M   'P 1'
#
loop_
_entity.id
_entity.type
_entity.pdbx_description
1 polymer ?
#
loop_
_entity_poly.entity_id
_entity_poly.type
_entity_poly.pdbx_seq_one_letter_code
_entity_poly.pdbx_strand_id
1 'polypeptide(L)'
;MESSDIHGRFEASVNIFVDPTQKAQVIDALEKVENIEEIYDVKGECDIVSIVSASSIEEFRNVLHKQILKIKGVQSTIISVVLKSHKHAFKNLHMR
;
A
#
# COMPACT_ATOMS: atom_id res chain seq x y z
N MET A 1 -2.52 21.19 -15.06
CA MET A 1 -2.65 20.69 -14.94
C MET A 1 -3.31 20.27 -14.17
N GLU A 2 -3.79 20.62 -13.74
CA GLU A 2 -4.27 20.23 -12.97
C GLU A 2 -5.00 19.14 -12.93
N SER A 3 -5.83 19.06 -13.50
CA SER A 3 -6.34 17.77 -13.59
C SER A 3 -5.27 16.79 -13.52
N SER A 4 -4.12 17.16 -13.91
CA SER A 4 -3.03 16.25 -13.79
C SER A 4 -2.74 15.98 -12.35
N ASP A 5 -3.10 16.87 -11.48
CA ASP A 5 -2.91 16.57 -10.09
C ASP A 5 -3.71 15.40 -9.68
N ILE A 6 -4.95 15.38 -10.11
CA ILE A 6 -5.79 14.27 -9.74
C ILE A 6 -5.33 13.01 -10.38
N HIS A 7 -4.98 13.11 -11.62
CA HIS A 7 -4.60 11.93 -12.36
C HIS A 7 -3.17 11.55 -12.13
N GLY A 8 -2.40 12.48 -11.58
CA GLY A 8 -1.01 12.22 -11.40
C GLY A 8 -0.68 11.50 -10.13
N ARG A 9 -1.66 11.29 -9.28
CA ARG A 9 -1.34 10.58 -8.06
C ARG A 9 -1.00 9.15 -8.38
N PHE A 10 0.01 8.70 -7.71
CA PHE A 10 0.47 7.34 -7.86
C PHE A 10 -0.12 6.52 -6.73
N GLU A 11 -0.69 5.40 -7.07
CA GLU A 11 -1.34 4.57 -6.08
C GLU A 11 -0.93 3.14 -6.26
N ALA A 12 -0.68 2.45 -5.18
CA ALA A 12 -0.27 1.07 -5.25
C ALA A 12 -0.81 0.30 -4.06
N SER A 13 -1.05 -0.96 -4.31
CA SER A 13 -1.38 -1.90 -3.26
C SER A 13 -0.08 -2.59 -2.88
N VAL A 14 0.26 -2.56 -1.61
CA VAL A 14 1.49 -3.16 -1.13
C VAL A 14 1.11 -4.28 -0.18
N ASN A 15 1.43 -5.48 -0.59
CA ASN A 15 1.15 -6.65 0.22
C ASN A 15 2.40 -6.94 1.04
N ILE A 16 2.27 -6.91 2.35
CA ILE A 16 3.42 -6.96 3.23
C ILE A 16 3.43 -8.28 3.98
N PHE A 17 4.54 -8.98 3.87
CA PHE A 17 4.72 -10.25 4.57
C PHE A 17 5.55 -10.00 5.81
N VAL A 18 5.06 -10.46 6.94
CA VAL A 18 5.68 -10.13 8.21
C VAL A 18 5.94 -11.37 9.02
N ASP A 19 6.86 -11.22 9.96
CA ASP A 19 7.06 -12.21 11.01
C ASP A 19 5.81 -12.24 11.87
N PRO A 20 5.16 -13.39 12.02
CA PRO A 20 3.90 -13.44 12.76
C PRO A 20 4.01 -12.89 14.18
N THR A 21 5.15 -13.05 14.80
CA THR A 21 5.29 -12.56 16.17
C THR A 21 5.39 -11.06 16.24
N GLN A 22 5.57 -10.39 15.12
CA GLN A 22 5.73 -8.95 15.10
C GLN A 22 4.63 -8.25 14.32
N LYS A 23 3.60 -8.97 13.97
CA LYS A 23 2.56 -8.41 13.13
C LYS A 23 1.90 -7.19 13.75
N ALA A 24 1.59 -7.26 15.02
CA ALA A 24 0.93 -6.13 15.68
C ALA A 24 1.81 -4.90 15.68
N GLN A 25 3.10 -5.09 15.90
CA GLN A 25 4.03 -3.98 15.89
C GLN A 25 4.16 -3.39 14.50
N VAL A 26 4.14 -4.24 13.50
CA VAL A 26 4.25 -3.76 12.13
C VAL A 26 3.02 -2.92 11.78
N ILE A 27 1.84 -3.40 12.13
CA ILE A 27 0.63 -2.65 11.84
C ILE A 27 0.68 -1.29 12.54
N ASP A 28 1.13 -1.29 13.78
CA ASP A 28 1.23 -0.05 14.53
C ASP A 28 2.16 0.93 13.84
N ALA A 29 3.28 0.46 13.35
CA ALA A 29 4.21 1.32 12.65
C ALA A 29 3.64 1.81 11.33
N LEU A 30 2.94 0.94 10.62
CA LEU A 30 2.36 1.34 9.35
C LEU A 30 1.32 2.42 9.52
N GLU A 31 0.60 2.38 10.62
CA GLU A 31 -0.43 3.38 10.85
C GLU A 31 0.15 4.78 10.96
N LYS A 32 1.42 4.89 11.21
CA LYS A 32 2.06 6.18 11.33
C LYS A 32 2.63 6.71 10.03
N VAL A 33 2.55 5.94 8.96
CA VAL A 33 3.06 6.36 7.67
C VAL A 33 1.97 7.13 6.95
N GLU A 34 2.23 8.39 6.70
CA GLU A 34 1.21 9.27 6.14
C GLU A 34 0.71 8.85 4.79
N ASN A 35 1.57 8.27 3.99
CA ASN A 35 1.20 7.90 2.63
C ASN A 35 0.33 6.67 2.55
N ILE A 36 0.18 5.96 3.65
CA ILE A 36 -0.66 4.78 3.67
C ILE A 36 -2.07 5.20 4.00
N GLU A 37 -2.99 4.89 3.10
CA GLU A 37 -4.36 5.31 3.27
C GLU A 37 -5.23 4.23 3.90
N GLU A 38 -4.90 2.98 3.66
CA GLU A 38 -5.68 1.89 4.19
C GLU A 38 -4.77 0.75 4.55
N ILE A 39 -5.11 0.06 5.61
CA ILE A 39 -4.37 -1.11 6.05
C ILE A 39 -5.37 -2.21 6.32
N TYR A 40 -5.14 -3.38 5.74
CA TYR A 40 -6.00 -4.52 5.94
C TYR A 40 -5.20 -5.67 6.51
N ASP A 41 -5.67 -6.19 7.62
CA ASP A 41 -5.07 -7.35 8.25
C ASP A 41 -5.74 -8.56 7.65
N VAL A 42 -5.04 -9.26 6.80
CA VAL A 42 -5.62 -10.36 6.05
C VAL A 42 -5.39 -11.66 6.77
N LYS A 43 -6.43 -12.46 6.89
CA LYS A 43 -6.28 -13.74 7.51
C LYS A 43 -5.44 -14.65 6.67
N GLY A 44 -4.82 -15.60 7.29
CA GLY A 44 -4.08 -16.58 6.56
C GLY A 44 -2.62 -16.45 6.86
N GLU A 45 -1.84 -16.01 5.94
CA GLU A 45 -0.40 -16.12 6.03
C GLU A 45 0.31 -14.91 6.59
N CYS A 46 -0.22 -14.31 7.59
CA CYS A 46 0.46 -13.16 8.19
C CYS A 46 0.60 -12.00 7.24
N ASP A 47 -0.33 -11.87 6.34
CA ASP A 47 -0.26 -10.82 5.37
C ASP A 47 -0.93 -9.56 5.85
N ILE A 48 -0.39 -8.45 5.42
CA ILE A 48 -1.00 -7.15 5.61
C ILE A 48 -1.08 -6.52 4.23
N VAL A 49 -2.23 -5.99 3.87
CA VAL A 49 -2.38 -5.30 2.60
C VAL A 49 -2.54 -3.83 2.90
N SER A 50 -1.73 -3.00 2.29
CA SER A 50 -1.84 -1.57 2.48
C SER A 50 -2.05 -0.89 1.14
N ILE A 51 -2.77 0.23 1.18
CA ILE A 51 -2.96 1.05 0.00
C ILE A 51 -2.13 2.29 0.22
N VAL A 52 -1.18 2.51 -0.66
CA VAL A 52 -0.23 3.61 -0.53
C VAL A 52 -0.45 4.58 -1.66
N SER A 53 -0.45 5.85 -1.35
CA SER A 53 -0.68 6.88 -2.33
C SER A 53 0.45 7.89 -2.23
N ALA A 54 0.87 8.39 -3.37
CA ALA A 54 1.98 9.33 -3.41
C ALA A 54 1.78 10.27 -4.59
N SER A 55 2.49 11.37 -4.58
CA SER A 55 2.35 12.32 -5.67
C SER A 55 3.19 11.91 -6.88
N SER A 56 4.09 10.97 -6.71
CA SER A 56 4.93 10.52 -7.81
C SER A 56 5.47 9.15 -7.49
N ILE A 57 6.00 8.50 -8.52
CA ILE A 57 6.65 7.22 -8.33
C ILE A 57 7.85 7.36 -7.41
N GLU A 58 8.54 8.47 -7.52
CA GLU A 58 9.72 8.66 -6.69
C GLU A 58 9.35 8.79 -5.23
N GLU A 59 8.28 9.50 -4.97
CA GLU A 59 7.83 9.61 -3.60
C GLU A 59 7.42 8.24 -3.08
N PHE A 60 6.74 7.46 -3.90
CA PHE A 60 6.32 6.13 -3.51
C PHE A 60 7.54 5.28 -3.15
N ARG A 61 8.57 5.33 -3.98
CA ARG A 61 9.76 4.56 -3.70
C ARG A 61 10.41 4.96 -2.40
N ASN A 62 10.42 6.25 -2.13
CA ASN A 62 10.97 6.72 -0.87
C ASN A 62 10.19 6.19 0.31
N VAL A 63 8.86 6.23 0.21
CA VAL A 63 8.03 5.73 1.29
C VAL A 63 8.30 4.24 1.49
N LEU A 64 8.33 3.50 0.40
CA LEU A 64 8.55 2.07 0.49
C LEU A 64 9.88 1.75 1.13
N HIS A 65 10.95 2.36 0.63
CA HIS A 65 12.28 1.99 1.10
C HIS A 65 12.65 2.59 2.43
N LYS A 66 12.19 3.79 2.70
CA LYS A 66 12.61 4.47 3.92
C LYS A 66 11.66 4.31 5.08
N GLN A 67 10.43 3.95 4.79
CA GLN A 67 9.46 3.85 5.86
C GLN A 67 8.88 2.46 6.01
N ILE A 68 8.54 1.79 4.92
CA ILE A 68 7.89 0.50 5.03
C ILE A 68 8.90 -0.63 5.22
N LEU A 69 9.88 -0.69 4.34
CA LEU A 69 10.82 -1.79 4.40
C LEU A 69 11.74 -1.74 5.60
N LYS A 70 11.80 -0.62 6.26
CA LYS A 70 12.63 -0.50 7.45
C LYS A 70 11.92 -0.87 8.73
N ILE A 71 10.65 -1.16 8.65
CA ILE A 71 9.92 -1.55 9.85
C ILE A 71 10.38 -2.93 10.27
N LYS A 72 10.73 -3.05 11.52
CA LYS A 72 11.16 -4.33 12.04
C LYS A 72 10.01 -5.32 11.95
N GLY A 73 10.27 -6.47 11.41
CA GLY A 73 9.25 -7.48 11.23
C GLY A 73 8.78 -7.64 9.80
N VAL A 74 9.03 -6.65 8.96
CA VAL A 74 8.67 -6.74 7.55
C VAL A 74 9.69 -7.62 6.86
N GLN A 75 9.22 -8.69 6.23
CA GLN A 75 10.11 -9.63 5.58
C GLN A 75 10.21 -9.37 4.09
N SER A 76 9.11 -9.08 3.45
CA SER A 76 9.12 -8.79 2.02
C SER A 76 7.82 -8.11 1.66
N THR A 77 7.78 -7.57 0.45
CA THR A 77 6.58 -6.92 -0.06
C THR A 77 6.35 -7.31 -1.51
N ILE A 78 5.10 -7.30 -1.89
CA ILE A 78 4.71 -7.45 -3.28
C ILE A 78 3.87 -6.24 -3.62
N ILE A 79 4.24 -5.55 -4.68
CA ILE A 79 3.62 -4.31 -5.04
C ILE A 79 2.81 -4.44 -6.31
N SER A 80 1.58 -3.96 -6.28
CA SER A 80 0.75 -3.90 -7.46
C SER A 80 0.39 -2.45 -7.70
N VAL A 81 0.86 -1.92 -8.80
CA VAL A 81 0.65 -0.53 -9.13
C VAL A 81 -0.66 -0.34 -9.87
N VAL A 82 -1.42 0.64 -9.47
CA VAL A 82 -2.63 0.99 -10.18
C VAL A 82 -2.26 1.99 -11.24
N LEU A 83 -2.15 1.54 -12.47
CA LEU A 83 -1.75 2.41 -13.55
C LEU A 83 -2.90 3.24 -14.03
N LYS A 84 -4.07 2.68 -14.03
CA LYS A 84 -5.20 3.39 -14.55
C LYS A 84 -6.45 2.83 -13.92
N SER A 85 -7.24 3.71 -13.38
CA SER A 85 -8.44 3.28 -12.72
C SER A 85 -9.59 3.28 -13.71
N HIS A 86 -10.16 2.13 -13.92
CA HIS A 86 -11.35 2.00 -14.74
C HIS A 86 -12.50 1.77 -13.79
N LYS A 87 -13.07 2.87 -13.40
CA LYS A 87 -14.07 2.83 -12.38
C LYS A 87 -15.14 1.80 -12.64
N HIS A 88 -15.59 1.74 -13.85
CA HIS A 88 -16.65 0.82 -14.16
C HIS A 88 -16.20 -0.62 -14.05
N ALA A 89 -15.04 -0.90 -14.54
CA ALA A 89 -14.54 -2.26 -14.47
C ALA A 89 -14.40 -2.68 -13.02
N PHE A 90 -13.89 -1.80 -12.22
CA PHE A 90 -13.70 -2.11 -10.83
C PHE A 90 -15.02 -2.33 -10.14
N LYS A 91 -15.99 -1.51 -10.42
CA LYS A 91 -17.29 -1.67 -9.83
C LYS A 91 -17.91 -2.96 -10.24
N ASN A 92 -17.76 -3.34 -11.48
CA ASN A 92 -18.33 -4.58 -11.94
C ASN A 92 -17.74 -5.75 -11.19
N LEU A 93 -16.45 -5.74 -11.02
CA LEU A 93 -15.83 -6.80 -10.26
C LEU A 93 -16.37 -6.82 -8.85
N HIS A 94 -16.53 -5.66 -8.31
CA HIS A 94 -16.99 -5.56 -6.96
C HIS A 94 -18.39 -6.11 -6.80
N MET A 95 -19.18 -5.94 -7.81
CA MET A 95 -20.56 -6.37 -7.74
C MET A 95 -20.73 -7.84 -7.91
N ARG A 96 -19.70 -8.52 -8.28
CA ARG A 96 -19.82 -9.93 -8.46
C ARG A 96 -19.83 -10.66 -7.17
#